data_6e78a9558a310828fe3f2a04f1e86ba4
#
_entry.id   6e78a9558a310828fe3f2a04f1e86ba4
#
_cell.length_a   1.000
_cell.length_b   1.000
_cell.length_c   1.000
_cell.angle_alpha   90.00
_cell.angle_beta   90.00
_cell.angle_gamma   90.00
#
_symmetry.space_group_name_H-M   'P 1'
#
loop_
_entity.id
_entity.type
_entity.pdbx_description
1 polymer ?
#
loop_
_entity_poly.entity_id
_entity_poly.type
_entity_poly.pdbx_seq_one_letter_code
_entity_poly.pdbx_strand_id
1 'polypeptide(L)' 'NYFGDLIKKETGKTAQEYIQNKLIGVAKELIAGTDKSVSEIAYELGFQYSQHFNRIFKKNVGYTPGEYRKLATEAQNIH' A
#
# COMPACT_ATOMS: atom_id res chain seq x y z
N ASN A 1 13.42 16.27 -13.72
CA ASN A 1 12.38 16.75 -12.83
C ASN A 1 12.98 17.14 -11.47
N TYR A 2 12.91 18.44 -11.19
CA TYR A 2 13.53 18.98 -9.97
C TYR A 2 12.97 18.32 -8.69
N PHE A 3 11.67 18.17 -8.63
CA PHE A 3 11.03 17.60 -7.45
C PHE A 3 11.46 16.14 -7.23
N GLY A 4 11.53 15.38 -8.31
CA GLY A 4 11.98 14.00 -8.22
C GLY A 4 13.42 13.89 -7.77
N ASP A 5 14.29 14.79 -8.28
CA ASP A 5 15.69 14.80 -7.88
C ASP A 5 15.84 15.16 -6.41
N LEU A 6 15.03 16.09 -5.92
CA LEU A 6 15.08 16.48 -4.52
C LEU A 6 14.72 15.33 -3.60
N ILE A 7 13.66 14.61 -3.92
CA ILE A 7 13.23 13.46 -3.13
C ILE A 7 14.30 12.37 -3.13
N LYS A 8 14.85 12.07 -4.30
CA LYS A 8 15.90 11.06 -4.41
C LYS A 8 17.13 11.44 -3.60
N LYS A 9 17.49 12.71 -3.62
CA LYS A 9 18.66 13.20 -2.92
C LYS A 9 18.50 13.07 -1.41
N GLU A 10 17.30 13.33 -0.89
CA GLU A 10 17.05 13.29 0.55
C GLU A 10 16.76 11.89 1.08
N THR A 11 16.04 11.07 0.31
CA THR A 11 15.59 9.77 0.76
C THR A 11 16.32 8.61 0.12
N GLY A 12 17.06 8.85 -0.96
CA GLY A 12 17.71 7.81 -1.72
C GLY A 12 16.77 7.04 -2.63
N LYS A 13 15.53 7.52 -2.80
CA LYS A 13 14.52 6.86 -3.61
C LYS A 13 14.06 7.78 -4.72
N THR A 14 13.59 7.18 -5.82
CA THR A 14 12.97 7.96 -6.88
C THR A 14 11.63 8.52 -6.40
N ALA A 15 11.12 9.55 -7.08
CA ALA A 15 9.81 10.11 -6.74
C ALA A 15 8.72 9.04 -6.80
N GLN A 16 8.79 8.17 -7.82
CA GLN A 16 7.79 7.11 -7.98
C GLN A 16 7.84 6.13 -6.81
N GLU A 17 9.03 5.71 -6.40
CA GLU A 17 9.18 4.80 -5.26
C GLU A 17 8.67 5.43 -3.98
N TYR A 18 8.96 6.71 -3.78
CA TYR A 18 8.48 7.43 -2.60
C TYR A 18 6.96 7.47 -2.55
N ILE A 19 6.34 7.79 -3.69
CA ILE A 19 4.88 7.85 -3.78
C ILE A 19 4.27 6.48 -3.55
N GLN A 20 4.86 5.42 -4.13
CA GLN A 20 4.36 4.06 -3.92
C GLN A 20 4.44 3.65 -2.45
N ASN A 21 5.54 3.95 -1.78
CA ASN A 21 5.68 3.63 -0.36
C ASN A 21 4.63 4.35 0.48
N LYS A 22 4.33 5.60 0.14
CA LYS A 22 3.32 6.35 0.84
C LYS A 22 1.93 5.76 0.63
N LEU A 23 1.63 5.38 -0.62
CA LEU A 23 0.35 4.74 -0.93
C LEU A 23 0.20 3.41 -0.20
N ILE A 24 1.27 2.62 -0.13
CA ILE A 24 1.24 1.35 0.57
C ILE A 24 0.99 1.56 2.07
N GLY A 25 1.58 2.60 2.66
CA GLY A 25 1.31 2.93 4.06
C GLY A 25 -0.16 3.22 4.31
N VAL A 26 -0.77 4.04 3.46
CA VAL A 26 -2.20 4.35 3.56
C VAL A 26 -3.02 3.08 3.32
N ALA A 27 -2.62 2.26 2.36
CA ALA A 27 -3.32 1.02 2.05
C ALA A 27 -3.35 0.09 3.26
N LYS A 28 -2.23 -0.05 3.95
CA LYS A 28 -2.17 -0.88 5.16
C LYS A 28 -3.19 -0.42 6.20
N GLU A 29 -3.27 0.89 6.41
CA GLU A 29 -4.21 1.45 7.37
C GLU A 29 -5.65 1.16 6.97
N LEU A 30 -5.98 1.33 5.69
CA LEU A 30 -7.32 1.07 5.20
C LEU A 30 -7.68 -0.41 5.26
N ILE A 31 -6.74 -1.28 4.92
CA ILE A 31 -6.97 -2.71 4.92
C ILE A 31 -7.18 -3.23 6.34
N ALA A 32 -6.36 -2.78 7.27
CA ALA A 32 -6.43 -3.26 8.65
C ALA A 32 -7.50 -2.54 9.47
N GLY A 33 -7.81 -1.29 9.15
CA GLY A 33 -8.67 -0.45 9.97
C GLY A 33 -10.08 -0.26 9.44
N THR A 34 -10.41 -0.75 8.25
CA THR A 34 -11.76 -0.61 7.69
C THR A 34 -12.24 -1.93 7.11
N ASP A 35 -13.54 -1.98 6.82
CA ASP A 35 -14.16 -3.15 6.20
C ASP A 35 -14.25 -3.02 4.68
N LYS A 36 -13.64 -2.01 4.10
CA LYS A 36 -13.67 -1.80 2.65
C LYS A 36 -13.02 -2.97 1.95
N SER A 37 -13.57 -3.32 0.78
CA SER A 37 -12.97 -4.38 -0.03
C SER A 37 -11.62 -3.91 -0.58
N VAL A 38 -10.77 -4.89 -0.94
CA VAL A 38 -9.48 -4.57 -1.54
C VAL A 38 -9.65 -3.75 -2.81
N SER A 39 -10.67 -4.09 -3.62
CA SER A 39 -10.94 -3.35 -4.85
C SER A 39 -11.32 -1.90 -4.57
N GLU A 40 -12.16 -1.67 -3.57
CA GLU A 40 -12.54 -0.32 -3.19
C GLU A 40 -11.32 0.51 -2.76
N ILE A 41 -10.46 -0.11 -1.97
CA ILE A 41 -9.25 0.56 -1.50
C ILE A 41 -8.35 0.91 -2.67
N ALA A 42 -8.18 -0.02 -3.61
CA ALA A 42 -7.36 0.22 -4.79
C ALA A 42 -7.88 1.41 -5.58
N TYR A 43 -9.18 1.47 -5.80
CA TYR A 43 -9.77 2.56 -6.57
C TYR A 43 -9.68 3.88 -5.82
N GLU A 44 -9.85 3.89 -4.51
CA GLU A 44 -9.69 5.10 -3.71
C GLU A 44 -8.28 5.65 -3.80
N LEU A 45 -7.29 4.77 -3.89
CA LEU A 45 -5.90 5.18 -4.00
C LEU A 45 -5.50 5.58 -5.41
N GLY A 46 -6.42 5.50 -6.37
CA GLY A 46 -6.16 5.94 -7.72
C GLY A 46 -5.70 4.85 -8.67
N PHE A 47 -5.75 3.60 -8.28
CA PHE A 47 -5.40 2.51 -9.18
C PHE A 47 -6.56 2.23 -10.13
N GLN A 48 -6.24 2.07 -11.39
CA GLN A 48 -7.24 1.74 -12.40
C GLN A 48 -7.70 0.29 -12.29
N TYR A 49 -6.80 -0.60 -11.88
CA TYR A 49 -7.09 -2.02 -11.73
C TYR A 49 -6.62 -2.50 -10.37
N SER A 50 -7.49 -3.24 -9.68
CA SER A 50 -7.13 -3.79 -8.37
C SER A 50 -5.98 -4.80 -8.47
N GLN A 51 -5.85 -5.49 -9.60
CA GLN A 51 -4.75 -6.42 -9.82
C GLN A 51 -3.40 -5.72 -9.74
N HIS A 52 -3.31 -4.52 -10.30
CA HIS A 52 -2.08 -3.73 -10.25
C HIS A 52 -1.74 -3.36 -8.80
N PHE A 53 -2.74 -2.94 -8.05
CA PHE A 53 -2.58 -2.62 -6.64
C PHE A 53 -2.10 -3.84 -5.86
N ASN A 54 -2.74 -5.00 -6.08
CA ASN A 54 -2.36 -6.24 -5.39
C ASN A 54 -0.89 -6.58 -5.64
N ARG A 55 -0.44 -6.44 -6.87
CA ARG A 55 0.95 -6.74 -7.22
C ARG A 55 1.93 -5.82 -6.50
N ILE A 56 1.64 -4.52 -6.52
CA ILE A 56 2.50 -3.54 -5.87
C ILE A 56 2.51 -3.75 -4.36
N PHE A 57 1.36 -3.99 -3.78
CA PHE A 57 1.25 -4.22 -2.34
C PHE A 57 2.05 -5.44 -1.93
N LYS A 58 1.87 -6.56 -2.65
CA LYS A 58 2.61 -7.79 -2.33
C LYS A 58 4.10 -7.59 -2.48
N LYS A 59 4.53 -6.87 -3.51
CA LYS A 59 5.95 -6.61 -3.74
C LYS A 59 6.58 -5.84 -2.59
N ASN A 60 5.86 -4.86 -2.04
CA ASN A 60 6.41 -3.99 -1.01
C ASN A 60 6.19 -4.51 0.41
N VAL A 61 5.13 -5.27 0.64
CA VAL A 61 4.75 -5.75 1.97
C VAL A 61 5.13 -7.21 2.19
N GLY A 62 5.13 -8.00 1.13
CA GLY A 62 5.39 -9.44 1.21
C GLY A 62 4.13 -10.27 1.27
N TYR A 63 2.98 -9.66 1.41
CA TYR A 63 1.68 -10.33 1.47
C TYR A 63 0.70 -9.63 0.54
N THR A 64 -0.28 -10.36 0.03
CA THR A 64 -1.37 -9.74 -0.69
C THR A 64 -2.23 -8.93 0.28
N PRO A 65 -3.00 -7.95 -0.20
CA PRO A 65 -3.87 -7.19 0.69
C PRO A 65 -4.85 -8.07 1.47
N GLY A 66 -5.38 -9.11 0.84
CA GLY A 66 -6.28 -10.04 1.54
C GLY A 66 -5.58 -10.81 2.63
N GLU A 67 -4.36 -11.29 2.36
CA GLU A 67 -3.56 -11.97 3.36
C GLU A 67 -3.19 -11.04 4.52
N TYR A 68 -2.85 -9.82 4.18
CA TYR A 68 -2.49 -8.83 5.19
C TYR A 68 -3.67 -8.54 6.13
N ARG A 69 -4.87 -8.40 5.57
CA ARG A 69 -6.09 -8.20 6.38
C ARG A 69 -6.32 -9.38 7.32
N LYS A 70 -6.14 -10.59 6.81
CA LYS A 70 -6.31 -11.79 7.62
C LYS A 70 -5.33 -11.80 8.79
N LEU A 71 -4.06 -11.48 8.52
CA LEU A 71 -3.05 -11.43 9.55
C LEU A 71 -3.37 -10.36 10.61
N ALA A 72 -3.84 -9.20 10.17
CA ALA A 72 -4.21 -8.13 11.09
C ALA A 72 -5.40 -8.54 11.96
N THR A 73 -6.37 -9.22 11.37
CA THR A 73 -7.52 -9.70 12.10
C THR A 73 -7.12 -10.76 13.12
N GLU A 74 -6.26 -11.70 12.73
CA GLU A 74 -5.77 -12.74 13.64
C GLU A 74 -5.01 -12.13 14.80
N ALA A 75 -4.18 -11.10 14.53
CA ALA A 75 -3.44 -10.44 15.58
C ALA A 75 -4.36 -9.77 16.59
N GLN A 76 -5.50 -9.23 16.14
CA GLN A 76 -6.48 -8.62 17.02
C GLN A 76 -7.25 -9.65 17.85
N ASN A 77 -7.32 -10.88 17.35
CA ASN A 77 -8.07 -11.94 18.03
C ASN A 77 -7.25 -12.75 19.03
N ILE A 78 -5.98 -12.44 19.18
CA ILE A 78 -5.07 -13.18 20.07
C ILE A 78 -5.01 -12.56 21.47
N HIS A 79 -6.04 -12.00 21.94
CA HIS A 79 -6.05 -11.42 23.30
C HIS A 79 -6.53 -12.39 24.35
#